data_a48fce2c836cf3ccb2061b08c33acc38
#
_entry.id   a48fce2c836cf3ccb2061b08c33acc38
#
_cell.length_a   1.000
_cell.length_b   1.000
_cell.length_c   1.000
_cell.angle_alpha   90.00
_cell.angle_beta   90.00
_cell.angle_gamma   90.00
#
_symmetry.space_group_name_H-M   'P 1'
#
loop_
_entity.id
_entity.type
_entity.pdbx_description
1 polymer ?
#
loop_
_entity_poly.entity_id
_entity_poly.type
_entity_poly.pdbx_seq_one_letter_code
_entity_poly.pdbx_strand_id
1 'polypeptide(L)'
;SESGTTAAPTGGTPIVSAHAERNRLIWSIVFLIPLFYIGMGHMINIFPLPSVLKGHSSMMLIALIELILVTPILFLNRKYFIKGTTTLLHGAPTMDTLIALGSAVSFCYSLYATFAIAYDMGQMNMDAAHSHMNQLYYESAGMILTLISLGKFLEARSKAKTTDAISSLVKLTPQTALVRRNGVEQEIPTASIQVGDTILVKTGAAIPADGTVISGQGSVDESALTGESLPVEKQVGDRILSATTCRSGYLEYRAEQVGADTTLSQIIRLVEEAGSSKAPIARLADKISGVFVPIVISIAIITLIVWLLTGNPFSMALKAAVSVLVISCPCA
;
A
#
# COMPACT_ATOMS: atom_id res chain seq x y z
N SER A 1 -29.16 30.53 2.07
CA SER A 1 -28.22 30.22 3.15
C SER A 1 -28.09 28.71 3.29
N GLU A 2 -27.22 28.10 2.50
CA GLU A 2 -26.77 26.72 2.68
C GLU A 2 -25.27 26.76 2.78
N SER A 3 -24.79 26.50 3.99
CA SER A 3 -23.38 26.35 4.32
C SER A 3 -22.90 24.96 3.88
N GLY A 4 -22.28 24.88 2.70
CA GLY A 4 -21.57 23.70 2.24
C GLY A 4 -20.30 23.50 3.05
N THR A 5 -20.34 22.58 4.02
CA THR A 5 -19.19 22.09 4.74
C THR A 5 -18.44 21.13 3.82
N THR A 6 -17.37 21.60 3.16
CA THR A 6 -16.43 20.76 2.45
C THR A 6 -15.65 19.93 3.47
N ALA A 7 -16.00 18.65 3.57
CA ALA A 7 -15.22 17.66 4.30
C ALA A 7 -13.84 17.53 3.65
N ALA A 8 -12.79 17.86 4.41
CA ALA A 8 -11.40 17.64 4.00
C ALA A 8 -11.17 16.13 3.78
N PRO A 9 -10.45 15.71 2.72
CA PRO A 9 -10.12 14.31 2.51
C PRO A 9 -9.12 13.88 3.60
N THR A 10 -9.53 12.96 4.46
CA THR A 10 -8.67 12.27 5.42
C THR A 10 -7.77 11.26 4.70
N GLY A 11 -6.91 11.75 3.83
CA GLY A 11 -5.84 11.01 3.20
C GLY A 11 -4.55 11.24 3.99
N GLY A 12 -4.21 10.31 4.89
CA GLY A 12 -2.87 10.31 5.49
C GLY A 12 -1.82 10.29 4.38
N THR A 13 -0.75 11.09 4.54
CA THR A 13 0.34 11.19 3.57
C THR A 13 0.86 9.80 3.18
N PRO A 14 1.20 9.54 1.91
CA PRO A 14 1.62 8.21 1.43
C PRO A 14 2.83 7.63 2.19
N ILE A 15 3.66 8.47 2.78
CA ILE A 15 4.80 8.08 3.61
C ILE A 15 4.34 7.47 4.95
N VAL A 16 3.32 8.03 5.59
CA VAL A 16 2.76 7.50 6.86
C VAL A 16 2.12 6.13 6.63
N SER A 17 1.46 5.92 5.47
CA SER A 17 0.89 4.63 5.12
C SER A 17 1.96 3.56 4.88
N ALA A 18 3.07 3.88 4.22
CA ALA A 18 4.17 2.95 3.96
C ALA A 18 4.88 2.50 5.25
N HIS A 19 5.07 3.39 6.22
CA HIS A 19 5.64 3.04 7.53
C HIS A 19 4.72 2.12 8.34
N ALA A 20 3.42 2.39 8.34
CA ALA A 20 2.44 1.54 9.03
C ALA A 20 2.35 0.13 8.42
N GLU A 21 2.37 0.03 7.08
CA GLU A 21 2.40 -1.26 6.38
C GLU A 21 3.70 -2.02 6.65
N ARG A 22 4.85 -1.34 6.68
CA ARG A 22 6.15 -1.94 7.02
C ARG A 22 6.14 -2.55 8.42
N ASN A 23 5.70 -1.81 9.42
CA ASN A 23 5.69 -2.29 10.80
C ASN A 23 4.76 -3.49 10.96
N ARG A 24 3.59 -3.47 10.32
CA ARG A 24 2.67 -4.60 10.31
C ARG A 24 3.30 -5.84 9.68
N LEU A 25 3.97 -5.67 8.54
CA LEU A 25 4.67 -6.76 7.85
C LEU A 25 5.78 -7.35 8.72
N ILE A 26 6.62 -6.52 9.34
CA ILE A 26 7.72 -6.98 10.20
C ILE A 26 7.18 -7.84 11.35
N TRP A 27 6.17 -7.35 12.08
CA TRP A 27 5.59 -8.10 13.17
C TRP A 27 4.88 -9.37 12.70
N SER A 28 4.19 -9.34 11.55
CA SER A 28 3.60 -10.55 10.97
C SER A 28 4.67 -11.59 10.65
N ILE A 29 5.82 -11.21 10.09
CA ILE A 29 6.94 -12.12 9.79
C ILE A 29 7.56 -12.66 11.08
N VAL A 30 7.77 -11.83 12.10
CA VAL A 30 8.33 -12.25 13.39
C VAL A 30 7.51 -13.36 14.04
N PHE A 31 6.19 -13.30 13.96
CA PHE A 31 5.32 -14.36 14.46
C PHE A 31 5.14 -15.52 13.48
N LEU A 32 5.21 -15.28 12.18
CA LEU A 32 5.04 -16.31 11.16
C LEU A 32 6.22 -17.30 11.14
N ILE A 33 7.46 -16.83 11.29
CA ILE A 33 8.64 -17.69 11.24
C ILE A 33 8.58 -18.80 12.28
N PRO A 34 8.37 -18.53 13.59
CA PRO A 34 8.24 -19.60 14.58
C PRO A 34 6.97 -20.45 14.37
N LEU A 35 5.86 -19.85 13.93
CA LEU A 35 4.63 -20.55 13.61
C LEU A 35 4.88 -21.58 12.49
N PHE A 36 5.51 -21.17 11.40
CA PHE A 36 5.83 -22.03 10.28
C PHE A 36 6.84 -23.13 10.66
N TYR A 37 7.85 -22.78 11.49
CA TYR A 37 8.84 -23.76 11.97
C TYR A 37 8.19 -24.86 12.79
N ILE A 38 7.22 -24.54 13.64
CA ILE A 38 6.52 -25.52 14.48
C ILE A 38 5.53 -26.32 13.63
N GLY A 39 4.70 -25.66 12.81
CA GLY A 39 3.69 -26.31 11.98
C GLY A 39 4.29 -27.26 10.95
N MET A 40 5.40 -26.87 10.30
CA MET A 40 6.09 -27.77 9.37
C MET A 40 7.00 -28.79 10.06
N GLY A 41 7.50 -28.47 11.26
CA GLY A 41 8.47 -29.30 11.96
C GLY A 41 7.93 -30.65 12.42
N HIS A 42 6.63 -30.77 12.67
CA HIS A 42 6.01 -32.03 13.01
C HIS A 42 5.64 -32.88 11.77
N MET A 43 5.43 -32.24 10.61
CA MET A 43 5.13 -32.94 9.35
C MET A 43 6.39 -33.42 8.63
N ILE A 44 7.47 -32.66 8.71
CA ILE A 44 8.69 -32.92 7.94
C ILE A 44 9.84 -33.09 8.92
N ASN A 45 10.38 -34.32 9.06
CA ASN A 45 11.51 -34.64 9.96
C ASN A 45 12.83 -33.91 9.66
N ILE A 46 12.85 -32.95 8.74
CA ILE A 46 13.99 -32.14 8.36
C ILE A 46 14.32 -31.08 9.42
N PHE A 47 13.29 -30.57 10.13
CA PHE A 47 13.48 -29.55 11.18
C PHE A 47 13.53 -30.22 12.56
N PRO A 48 14.67 -30.16 13.29
CA PRO A 48 14.77 -30.74 14.61
C PRO A 48 13.94 -29.94 15.61
N LEU A 49 12.74 -30.45 15.95
CA LEU A 49 11.96 -29.88 17.05
C LEU A 49 12.65 -30.11 18.39
N PRO A 50 12.56 -29.14 19.33
CA PRO A 50 13.04 -29.33 20.71
C PRO A 50 12.43 -30.59 21.33
N SER A 51 13.18 -31.26 22.20
CA SER A 51 12.76 -32.53 22.84
C SER A 51 11.44 -32.41 23.59
N VAL A 52 11.10 -31.23 24.09
CA VAL A 52 9.84 -30.91 24.78
C VAL A 52 8.64 -30.99 23.85
N LEU A 53 8.83 -30.77 22.55
CA LEU A 53 7.78 -30.82 21.52
C LEU A 53 7.73 -32.17 20.78
N LYS A 54 8.52 -33.16 21.25
CA LYS A 54 8.53 -34.50 20.68
C LYS A 54 7.73 -35.45 21.60
N GLY A 55 6.75 -36.15 21.03
CA GLY A 55 5.99 -37.15 21.74
C GLY A 55 4.47 -36.92 21.73
N HIS A 56 3.72 -37.92 22.10
CA HIS A 56 2.26 -37.93 22.09
C HIS A 56 1.65 -36.88 23.08
N SER A 57 2.32 -36.63 24.20
CA SER A 57 1.87 -35.63 25.17
C SER A 57 2.06 -34.17 24.75
N SER A 58 2.83 -33.91 23.70
CA SER A 58 3.10 -32.54 23.22
C SER A 58 2.12 -32.05 22.13
N MET A 59 1.21 -32.88 21.64
CA MET A 59 0.25 -32.50 20.58
C MET A 59 -0.57 -31.29 20.95
N MET A 60 -1.14 -31.27 22.14
CA MET A 60 -1.91 -30.14 22.66
C MET A 60 -1.05 -28.90 22.86
N LEU A 61 0.20 -29.07 23.33
CA LEU A 61 1.13 -27.97 23.50
C LEU A 61 1.48 -27.31 22.16
N ILE A 62 1.72 -28.09 21.12
CA ILE A 62 1.96 -27.60 19.75
C ILE A 62 0.77 -26.79 19.26
N ALA A 63 -0.44 -27.33 19.34
CA ALA A 63 -1.65 -26.67 18.90
C ALA A 63 -1.88 -25.33 19.63
N LEU A 64 -1.61 -25.27 20.94
CA LEU A 64 -1.71 -24.04 21.74
C LEU A 64 -0.63 -23.02 21.37
N ILE A 65 0.59 -23.44 21.12
CA ILE A 65 1.67 -22.53 20.69
C ILE A 65 1.34 -21.93 19.33
N GLU A 66 0.86 -22.75 18.38
CA GLU A 66 0.42 -22.25 17.07
C GLU A 66 -0.75 -21.27 17.18
N LEU A 67 -1.72 -21.54 18.04
CA LEU A 67 -2.84 -20.63 18.32
C LEU A 67 -2.33 -19.28 18.89
N ILE A 68 -1.38 -19.32 19.84
CA ILE A 68 -0.80 -18.11 20.45
C ILE A 68 -0.02 -17.32 19.39
N LEU A 69 0.72 -17.98 18.50
CA LEU A 69 1.53 -17.33 17.49
C LEU A 69 0.71 -16.74 16.33
N VAL A 70 -0.39 -17.38 15.94
CA VAL A 70 -1.25 -16.88 14.86
C VAL A 70 -2.13 -15.71 15.31
N THR A 71 -2.55 -15.69 16.57
CA THR A 71 -3.46 -14.66 17.09
C THR A 71 -2.96 -13.22 16.89
N PRO A 72 -1.70 -12.86 17.19
CA PRO A 72 -1.16 -11.54 16.87
C PRO A 72 -1.20 -11.22 15.37
N ILE A 73 -0.95 -12.20 14.49
CA ILE A 73 -0.99 -12.01 13.04
C ILE A 73 -2.42 -11.63 12.60
N LEU A 74 -3.45 -12.32 13.11
CA LEU A 74 -4.84 -11.99 12.81
C LEU A 74 -5.19 -10.59 13.31
N PHE A 75 -4.79 -10.23 14.52
CA PHE A 75 -5.09 -8.94 15.13
C PHE A 75 -4.42 -7.77 14.37
N LEU A 76 -3.16 -7.92 13.99
CA LEU A 76 -2.43 -6.94 13.17
C LEU A 76 -3.10 -6.74 11.79
N ASN A 77 -3.69 -7.80 11.25
CA ASN A 77 -4.30 -7.82 9.93
C ASN A 77 -5.84 -7.73 9.95
N ARG A 78 -6.44 -7.34 11.08
CA ARG A 78 -7.91 -7.25 11.27
C ARG A 78 -8.64 -6.43 10.20
N LYS A 79 -7.95 -5.47 9.57
CA LYS A 79 -8.53 -4.64 8.52
C LYS A 79 -9.06 -5.46 7.33
N TYR A 80 -8.40 -6.58 6.98
CA TYR A 80 -8.84 -7.45 5.89
C TYR A 80 -10.15 -8.16 6.23
N PHE A 81 -10.31 -8.59 7.49
CA PHE A 81 -11.56 -9.19 7.97
C PHE A 81 -12.70 -8.18 7.95
N ILE A 82 -12.48 -6.98 8.48
CA ILE A 82 -13.50 -5.92 8.52
C ILE A 82 -13.92 -5.54 7.10
N LYS A 83 -12.96 -5.26 6.22
CA LYS A 83 -13.25 -4.85 4.85
C LYS A 83 -13.84 -5.99 4.03
N GLY A 84 -13.28 -7.20 4.14
CA GLY A 84 -13.75 -8.39 3.41
C GLY A 84 -15.17 -8.78 3.77
N THR A 85 -15.55 -8.75 5.06
CA THR A 85 -16.92 -9.04 5.51
C THR A 85 -17.90 -7.93 5.10
N THR A 86 -17.48 -6.66 5.22
CA THR A 86 -18.33 -5.53 4.81
C THR A 86 -18.65 -5.57 3.32
N THR A 87 -17.64 -5.80 2.46
CA THR A 87 -17.83 -5.88 1.00
C THR A 87 -18.66 -7.09 0.60
N LEU A 88 -18.50 -8.23 1.29
CA LEU A 88 -19.32 -9.41 1.06
C LEU A 88 -20.80 -9.15 1.38
N LEU A 89 -21.08 -8.54 2.53
CA LEU A 89 -22.46 -8.23 2.97
C LEU A 89 -23.15 -7.21 2.04
N HIS A 90 -22.39 -6.30 1.40
CA HIS A 90 -22.93 -5.35 0.43
C HIS A 90 -23.04 -5.93 -1.01
N GLY A 91 -22.78 -7.22 -1.20
CA GLY A 91 -22.91 -7.87 -2.50
C GLY A 91 -21.82 -7.46 -3.52
N ALA A 92 -20.76 -6.82 -3.07
CA ALA A 92 -19.61 -6.42 -3.88
C ALA A 92 -18.31 -7.08 -3.38
N PRO A 93 -18.18 -8.42 -3.44
CA PRO A 93 -17.03 -9.13 -2.93
C PRO A 93 -15.75 -8.71 -3.67
N THR A 94 -14.68 -8.51 -2.90
CA THR A 94 -13.36 -8.11 -3.38
C THR A 94 -12.32 -9.16 -3.05
N MET A 95 -11.05 -8.95 -3.47
CA MET A 95 -9.92 -9.80 -3.05
C MET A 95 -9.81 -9.90 -1.53
N ASP A 96 -10.08 -8.80 -0.80
CA ASP A 96 -10.07 -8.79 0.68
C ASP A 96 -11.09 -9.79 1.25
N THR A 97 -12.19 -10.06 0.53
CA THR A 97 -13.20 -11.06 0.91
C THR A 97 -12.65 -12.49 0.88
N LEU A 98 -11.91 -12.85 -0.17
CA LEU A 98 -11.27 -14.18 -0.27
C LEU A 98 -10.23 -14.39 0.83
N ILE A 99 -9.41 -13.36 1.09
CA ILE A 99 -8.39 -13.37 2.13
C ILE A 99 -9.04 -13.57 3.51
N ALA A 100 -10.08 -12.78 3.80
CA ALA A 100 -10.82 -12.87 5.05
C ALA A 100 -11.47 -14.25 5.23
N LEU A 101 -12.13 -14.76 4.18
CA LEU A 101 -12.82 -16.05 4.22
C LEU A 101 -11.82 -17.20 4.39
N GLY A 102 -10.77 -17.24 3.55
CA GLY A 102 -9.75 -18.31 3.62
C GLY A 102 -9.03 -18.35 4.97
N SER A 103 -8.60 -17.18 5.48
CA SER A 103 -7.93 -17.10 6.79
C SER A 103 -8.89 -17.41 7.94
N ALA A 104 -10.15 -16.95 7.89
CA ALA A 104 -11.14 -17.21 8.93
C ALA A 104 -11.50 -18.70 8.98
N VAL A 105 -11.74 -19.35 7.84
CA VAL A 105 -12.07 -20.78 7.78
C VAL A 105 -10.90 -21.62 8.28
N SER A 106 -9.65 -21.30 7.84
CA SER A 106 -8.45 -21.99 8.32
C SER A 106 -8.27 -21.86 9.83
N PHE A 107 -8.47 -20.66 10.38
CA PHE A 107 -8.39 -20.42 11.82
C PHE A 107 -9.49 -21.14 12.60
N CYS A 108 -10.76 -21.00 12.20
CA CYS A 108 -11.88 -21.64 12.88
C CYS A 108 -11.79 -23.16 12.87
N TYR A 109 -11.36 -23.73 11.73
CA TYR A 109 -11.16 -25.17 11.65
C TYR A 109 -10.02 -25.64 12.54
N SER A 110 -8.89 -24.91 12.57
CA SER A 110 -7.77 -25.26 13.47
C SER A 110 -8.15 -25.13 14.93
N LEU A 111 -8.98 -24.14 15.27
CA LEU A 111 -9.53 -24.01 16.61
C LEU A 111 -10.40 -25.22 16.99
N TYR A 112 -11.29 -25.67 16.08
CA TYR A 112 -12.05 -26.90 16.25
C TYR A 112 -11.14 -28.11 16.43
N ALA A 113 -10.11 -28.27 15.57
CA ALA A 113 -9.16 -29.37 15.66
C ALA A 113 -8.37 -29.36 16.98
N THR A 114 -8.02 -28.18 17.51
CA THR A 114 -7.38 -28.04 18.82
C THR A 114 -8.27 -28.58 19.96
N PHE A 115 -9.57 -28.26 19.94
CA PHE A 115 -10.52 -28.83 20.91
C PHE A 115 -10.70 -30.34 20.73
N ALA A 116 -10.73 -30.82 19.47
CA ALA A 116 -10.82 -32.25 19.18
C ALA A 116 -9.58 -33.02 19.69
N ILE A 117 -8.38 -32.49 19.51
CA ILE A 117 -7.13 -33.05 20.08
C ILE A 117 -7.26 -33.16 21.61
N ALA A 118 -7.72 -32.11 22.29
CA ALA A 118 -7.89 -32.14 23.74
C ALA A 118 -8.89 -33.22 24.18
N TYR A 119 -10.02 -33.38 23.48
CA TYR A 119 -11.03 -34.38 23.75
C TYR A 119 -10.49 -35.81 23.53
N ASP A 120 -9.84 -36.08 22.38
CA ASP A 120 -9.32 -37.39 22.04
C ASP A 120 -8.19 -37.81 22.98
N MET A 121 -7.31 -36.90 23.39
CA MET A 121 -6.30 -37.17 24.41
C MET A 121 -6.94 -37.55 25.77
N GLY A 122 -8.03 -36.85 26.14
CA GLY A 122 -8.81 -37.21 27.35
C GLY A 122 -9.42 -38.61 27.29
N GLN A 123 -9.77 -39.10 26.08
CA GLN A 123 -10.30 -40.46 25.83
C GLN A 123 -9.20 -41.48 25.58
N MET A 124 -7.91 -41.13 25.70
CA MET A 124 -6.74 -41.95 25.36
C MET A 124 -6.72 -42.44 23.88
N ASN A 125 -7.44 -41.77 22.98
CA ASN A 125 -7.47 -42.07 21.56
C ASN A 125 -6.36 -41.28 20.83
N MET A 126 -5.11 -41.77 20.93
CA MET A 126 -3.94 -41.07 20.41
C MET A 126 -3.91 -41.02 18.89
N ASP A 127 -4.49 -42.01 18.19
CA ASP A 127 -4.54 -42.08 16.72
C ASP A 127 -5.45 -40.96 16.17
N ALA A 128 -6.62 -40.75 16.79
CA ALA A 128 -7.51 -39.65 16.43
C ALA A 128 -6.90 -38.27 16.74
N ALA A 129 -6.27 -38.12 17.91
CA ALA A 129 -5.57 -36.91 18.28
C ALA A 129 -4.45 -36.57 17.27
N HIS A 130 -3.68 -37.58 16.82
CA HIS A 130 -2.63 -37.38 15.82
C HIS A 130 -3.22 -37.01 14.44
N SER A 131 -4.35 -37.60 14.06
CA SER A 131 -5.07 -37.24 12.83
C SER A 131 -5.51 -35.77 12.85
N HIS A 132 -6.06 -35.27 13.95
CA HIS A 132 -6.47 -33.88 14.12
C HIS A 132 -5.27 -32.93 14.16
N MET A 133 -4.13 -33.31 14.76
CA MET A 133 -2.90 -32.54 14.77
C MET A 133 -2.37 -32.30 13.34
N ASN A 134 -2.41 -33.31 12.47
CA ASN A 134 -1.99 -33.20 11.06
C ASN A 134 -2.95 -32.36 10.20
N GLN A 135 -4.04 -31.91 10.78
CA GLN A 135 -5.07 -31.08 10.13
C GLN A 135 -5.14 -29.65 10.70
N LEU A 136 -4.13 -29.21 11.44
CA LEU A 136 -4.00 -27.83 11.84
C LEU A 136 -3.61 -26.98 10.64
N TYR A 137 -4.20 -25.78 10.51
CA TYR A 137 -3.99 -24.81 9.42
C TYR A 137 -3.72 -23.41 9.95
N TYR A 138 -3.23 -23.28 11.18
CA TYR A 138 -2.86 -21.98 11.77
C TYR A 138 -1.76 -21.29 10.96
N GLU A 139 -0.76 -22.08 10.49
CA GLU A 139 0.31 -21.57 9.63
C GLU A 139 -0.23 -21.05 8.29
N SER A 140 -1.24 -21.74 7.72
CA SER A 140 -1.87 -21.32 6.46
C SER A 140 -2.60 -19.98 6.64
N ALA A 141 -3.37 -19.81 7.74
CA ALA A 141 -4.03 -18.55 8.05
C ALA A 141 -3.02 -17.40 8.24
N GLY A 142 -1.93 -17.65 8.96
CA GLY A 142 -0.85 -16.68 9.17
C GLY A 142 -0.11 -16.34 7.89
N MET A 143 0.16 -17.33 7.04
CA MET A 143 0.87 -17.15 5.76
C MET A 143 0.05 -16.31 4.78
N ILE A 144 -1.24 -16.59 4.60
CA ILE A 144 -2.13 -15.82 3.72
C ILE A 144 -2.07 -14.32 4.10
N LEU A 145 -2.25 -14.00 5.37
CA LEU A 145 -2.26 -12.62 5.86
C LEU A 145 -0.91 -11.93 5.73
N THR A 146 0.18 -12.66 5.95
CA THR A 146 1.54 -12.11 5.85
C THR A 146 1.93 -11.86 4.40
N LEU A 147 1.62 -12.79 3.47
CA LEU A 147 1.91 -12.61 2.04
C LEU A 147 1.13 -11.44 1.45
N ILE A 148 -0.14 -11.27 1.81
CA ILE A 148 -0.90 -10.11 1.34
C ILE A 148 -0.36 -8.80 1.92
N SER A 149 0.10 -8.81 3.17
CA SER A 149 0.75 -7.65 3.80
C SER A 149 2.06 -7.30 3.10
N LEU A 150 2.83 -8.30 2.64
CA LEU A 150 4.02 -8.11 1.82
C LEU A 150 3.65 -7.47 0.48
N GLY A 151 2.64 -7.98 -0.23
CA GLY A 151 2.15 -7.41 -1.48
C GLY A 151 1.73 -5.94 -1.32
N LYS A 152 0.95 -5.63 -0.28
CA LYS A 152 0.54 -4.25 0.03
C LYS A 152 1.69 -3.33 0.40
N PHE A 153 2.69 -3.82 1.10
CA PHE A 153 3.91 -3.06 1.40
C PHE A 153 4.70 -2.73 0.13
N LEU A 154 4.88 -3.71 -0.79
CA LEU A 154 5.57 -3.49 -2.06
C LEU A 154 4.81 -2.48 -2.93
N GLU A 155 3.49 -2.57 -3.00
CA GLU A 155 2.61 -1.61 -3.68
C GLU A 155 2.79 -0.20 -3.10
N ALA A 156 2.70 -0.06 -1.77
CA ALA A 156 2.86 1.22 -1.09
C ALA A 156 4.26 1.83 -1.32
N ARG A 157 5.31 1.00 -1.27
CA ARG A 157 6.69 1.44 -1.53
C ARG A 157 6.89 1.91 -2.97
N SER A 158 6.29 1.22 -3.94
CA SER A 158 6.34 1.63 -5.35
C SER A 158 5.65 2.99 -5.57
N LYS A 159 4.49 3.19 -4.96
CA LYS A 159 3.74 4.46 -5.02
C LYS A 159 4.49 5.61 -4.35
N ALA A 160 5.10 5.37 -3.18
CA ALA A 160 5.84 6.39 -2.44
C ALA A 160 7.01 6.97 -3.27
N LYS A 161 7.77 6.13 -3.99
CA LYS A 161 8.88 6.60 -4.85
C LYS A 161 8.43 7.57 -5.94
N THR A 162 7.24 7.38 -6.51
CA THR A 162 6.69 8.29 -7.53
C THR A 162 6.29 9.64 -6.91
N THR A 163 5.71 9.62 -5.72
CA THR A 163 5.29 10.84 -4.99
C THR A 163 6.49 11.66 -4.50
N ASP A 164 7.58 11.00 -4.08
CA ASP A 164 8.80 11.71 -3.64
C ASP A 164 9.45 12.51 -4.78
N ALA A 165 9.44 11.99 -6.01
CA ALA A 165 9.93 12.72 -7.17
C ALA A 165 9.12 14.00 -7.43
N ILE A 166 7.79 13.91 -7.38
CA ILE A 166 6.89 15.08 -7.53
C ILE A 166 7.11 16.09 -6.39
N SER A 167 7.22 15.64 -5.15
CA SER A 167 7.48 16.50 -3.99
C SER A 167 8.80 17.25 -4.11
N SER A 168 9.80 16.65 -4.75
CA SER A 168 11.09 17.31 -5.00
C SER A 168 10.96 18.43 -6.01
N LEU A 169 10.13 18.26 -7.05
CA LEU A 169 9.85 19.34 -8.01
C LEU A 169 9.10 20.51 -7.37
N VAL A 170 8.11 20.25 -6.53
CA VAL A 170 7.36 21.30 -5.81
C VAL A 170 8.28 22.16 -4.93
N LYS A 171 9.30 21.56 -4.32
CA LYS A 171 10.27 22.30 -3.47
C LYS A 171 11.16 23.28 -4.22
N LEU A 172 11.22 23.21 -5.55
CA LEU A 172 11.98 24.16 -6.36
C LEU A 172 11.34 25.53 -6.44
N THR A 173 10.03 25.66 -6.17
CA THR A 173 9.34 26.94 -6.14
C THR A 173 9.63 27.66 -4.82
N PRO A 174 10.10 28.92 -4.85
CA PRO A 174 10.35 29.69 -3.63
C PRO A 174 9.05 30.05 -2.92
N GLN A 175 9.10 30.21 -1.58
CA GLN A 175 7.94 30.58 -0.76
C GLN A 175 7.54 32.04 -0.94
N THR A 176 8.52 32.93 -1.20
CA THR A 176 8.34 34.38 -1.36
C THR A 176 8.99 34.84 -2.65
N ALA A 177 8.55 35.99 -3.14
CA ALA A 177 9.06 36.65 -4.33
C ALA A 177 9.17 38.16 -4.10
N LEU A 178 10.21 38.77 -4.66
CA LEU A 178 10.39 40.21 -4.66
C LEU A 178 9.67 40.79 -5.89
N VAL A 179 8.63 41.59 -5.65
CA VAL A 179 7.76 42.13 -6.70
C VAL A 179 7.77 43.66 -6.61
N ARG A 180 7.82 44.34 -7.77
CA ARG A 180 7.64 45.78 -7.87
C ARG A 180 6.22 46.10 -8.31
N ARG A 181 5.43 46.73 -7.42
CA ARG A 181 4.09 47.25 -7.71
C ARG A 181 4.07 48.73 -7.46
N ASN A 182 3.57 49.53 -8.42
CA ASN A 182 3.53 51.00 -8.32
C ASN A 182 4.87 51.66 -7.96
N GLY A 183 5.98 51.11 -8.45
CA GLY A 183 7.33 51.62 -8.19
C GLY A 183 7.94 51.22 -6.84
N VAL A 184 7.21 50.53 -5.98
CA VAL A 184 7.67 50.04 -4.67
C VAL A 184 8.01 48.59 -4.71
N GLU A 185 9.20 48.21 -4.25
CA GLU A 185 9.63 46.81 -4.10
C GLU A 185 9.09 46.28 -2.79
N GLN A 186 8.46 45.10 -2.87
CA GLN A 186 7.91 44.41 -1.71
C GLN A 186 8.10 42.87 -1.86
N GLU A 187 8.39 42.21 -0.77
CA GLU A 187 8.42 40.79 -0.70
C GLU A 187 7.02 40.25 -0.39
N ILE A 188 6.50 39.39 -1.28
CA ILE A 188 5.16 38.81 -1.13
C ILE A 188 5.24 37.30 -1.20
N PRO A 189 4.26 36.55 -0.63
CA PRO A 189 4.13 35.13 -0.86
C PRO A 189 3.98 34.82 -2.35
N THR A 190 4.66 33.79 -2.85
CA THR A 190 4.59 33.37 -4.28
C THR A 190 3.14 33.13 -4.74
N ALA A 191 2.30 32.61 -3.85
CA ALA A 191 0.87 32.39 -4.13
C ALA A 191 0.07 33.70 -4.37
N SER A 192 0.63 34.89 -4.02
CA SER A 192 0.00 36.20 -4.17
C SER A 192 0.45 36.95 -5.42
N ILE A 193 1.31 36.36 -6.25
CA ILE A 193 1.75 36.90 -7.53
C ILE A 193 0.57 36.92 -8.51
N GLN A 194 0.45 38.01 -9.27
CA GLN A 194 -0.58 38.18 -10.30
C GLN A 194 0.06 38.31 -11.68
N VAL A 195 -0.68 37.95 -12.70
CA VAL A 195 -0.27 38.20 -14.09
C VAL A 195 -0.06 39.69 -14.31
N GLY A 196 1.09 40.05 -14.88
CA GLY A 196 1.49 41.42 -15.11
C GLY A 196 2.39 42.02 -14.02
N ASP A 197 2.57 41.35 -12.87
CA ASP A 197 3.52 41.79 -11.85
C ASP A 197 4.95 41.81 -12.41
N THR A 198 5.73 42.82 -12.01
CA THR A 198 7.17 42.86 -12.29
C THR A 198 7.92 42.22 -11.14
N ILE A 199 8.56 41.07 -11.45
CA ILE A 199 9.32 40.27 -10.47
C ILE A 199 10.81 40.54 -10.64
N LEU A 200 11.50 40.76 -9.50
CA LEU A 200 12.92 41.04 -9.44
C LEU A 200 13.67 39.78 -8.96
N VAL A 201 14.65 39.36 -9.75
CA VAL A 201 15.44 38.16 -9.42
C VAL A 201 16.92 38.54 -9.35
N LYS A 202 17.52 38.29 -8.19
CA LYS A 202 18.94 38.48 -7.92
C LYS A 202 19.70 37.16 -8.04
N THR A 203 21.00 37.25 -8.14
CA THR A 203 21.89 36.08 -8.14
C THR A 203 21.58 35.14 -6.94
N GLY A 204 21.39 33.88 -7.20
CA GLY A 204 21.04 32.83 -6.24
C GLY A 204 19.55 32.68 -5.95
N ALA A 205 18.70 33.57 -6.46
CA ALA A 205 17.28 33.52 -6.24
C ALA A 205 16.59 32.52 -7.21
N ALA A 206 15.61 31.74 -6.69
CA ALA A 206 14.75 30.90 -7.51
C ALA A 206 13.63 31.77 -8.14
N ILE A 207 13.22 31.38 -9.34
CA ILE A 207 12.23 32.08 -10.16
C ILE A 207 10.83 31.53 -9.84
N PRO A 208 9.89 32.37 -9.31
CA PRO A 208 8.61 31.93 -8.78
C PRO A 208 7.50 31.73 -9.82
N ALA A 209 7.59 32.36 -10.99
CA ALA A 209 6.55 32.36 -12.02
C ALA A 209 7.17 32.43 -13.43
N ASP A 210 6.44 32.00 -14.45
CA ASP A 210 6.88 32.13 -15.83
C ASP A 210 6.61 33.55 -16.36
N GLY A 211 7.48 34.01 -17.27
CA GLY A 211 7.31 35.33 -17.85
C GLY A 211 8.35 35.71 -18.88
N THR A 212 8.42 37.02 -19.19
CA THR A 212 9.35 37.57 -20.17
C THR A 212 10.21 38.64 -19.51
N VAL A 213 11.53 38.58 -19.75
CA VAL A 213 12.50 39.57 -19.22
C VAL A 213 12.25 40.93 -19.84
N ILE A 214 12.12 41.96 -18.97
CA ILE A 214 11.88 43.34 -19.38
C ILE A 214 13.08 44.27 -19.13
N SER A 215 13.99 43.87 -18.21
CA SER A 215 15.19 44.65 -17.88
C SER A 215 16.26 43.72 -17.26
N GLY A 216 17.52 44.07 -17.44
CA GLY A 216 18.66 43.35 -16.90
C GLY A 216 19.16 42.24 -17.81
N GLN A 217 20.18 41.56 -17.33
CA GLN A 217 20.76 40.36 -17.96
C GLN A 217 21.35 39.43 -16.91
N GLY A 218 21.37 38.14 -17.18
CA GLY A 218 21.91 37.15 -16.25
C GLY A 218 21.88 35.73 -16.80
N SER A 219 22.57 34.83 -16.14
CA SER A 219 22.52 33.43 -16.47
C SER A 219 21.55 32.67 -15.54
N VAL A 220 20.75 31.79 -16.13
CA VAL A 220 19.71 31.02 -15.43
C VAL A 220 19.99 29.54 -15.61
N ASP A 221 19.99 28.82 -14.50
CA ASP A 221 20.08 27.37 -14.46
C ASP A 221 18.67 26.79 -14.65
N GLU A 222 18.47 26.19 -15.82
CA GLU A 222 17.22 25.53 -16.20
C GLU A 222 17.30 24.00 -16.07
N SER A 223 18.39 23.47 -15.49
CA SER A 223 18.67 22.02 -15.45
C SER A 223 17.59 21.20 -14.78
N ALA A 224 16.88 21.78 -13.82
CA ALA A 224 15.78 21.11 -13.14
C ALA A 224 14.59 20.77 -14.06
N LEU A 225 14.42 21.54 -15.15
CA LEU A 225 13.34 21.34 -16.12
C LEU A 225 13.82 20.70 -17.44
N THR A 226 14.99 21.14 -17.91
CA THR A 226 15.54 20.71 -19.22
C THR A 226 16.50 19.52 -19.13
N GLY A 227 17.12 19.32 -17.95
CA GLY A 227 18.20 18.35 -17.75
C GLY A 227 19.57 18.83 -18.24
N GLU A 228 19.66 20.02 -18.86
CA GLU A 228 20.91 20.58 -19.34
C GLU A 228 21.65 21.30 -18.20
N SER A 229 22.89 20.91 -17.91
CA SER A 229 23.67 21.43 -16.79
C SER A 229 24.30 22.81 -17.04
N LEU A 230 24.32 23.30 -18.27
CA LEU A 230 24.90 24.60 -18.59
C LEU A 230 23.85 25.70 -18.39
N PRO A 231 24.16 26.74 -17.58
CA PRO A 231 23.27 27.89 -17.44
C PRO A 231 23.07 28.62 -18.78
N VAL A 232 21.84 29.09 -19.01
CA VAL A 232 21.44 29.78 -20.22
C VAL A 232 21.47 31.28 -19.96
N GLU A 233 22.15 32.05 -20.82
CA GLU A 233 22.12 33.51 -20.78
C GLU A 233 20.74 34.05 -21.16
N LYS A 234 20.21 34.94 -20.36
CA LYS A 234 18.91 35.61 -20.53
C LYS A 234 19.11 37.12 -20.65
N GLN A 235 18.44 37.70 -21.63
CA GLN A 235 18.43 39.12 -21.91
C GLN A 235 16.99 39.63 -22.12
N VAL A 236 16.82 40.93 -22.30
CA VAL A 236 15.50 41.54 -22.52
C VAL A 236 14.80 40.91 -23.71
N GLY A 237 13.56 40.44 -23.51
CA GLY A 237 12.74 39.74 -24.49
C GLY A 237 12.80 38.22 -24.37
N ASP A 238 13.72 37.66 -23.60
CA ASP A 238 13.80 36.20 -23.42
C ASP A 238 12.76 35.69 -22.43
N ARG A 239 12.29 34.49 -22.66
CA ARG A 239 11.37 33.77 -21.75
C ARG A 239 12.12 33.21 -20.56
N ILE A 240 11.51 33.32 -19.40
CA ILE A 240 12.01 32.80 -18.13
C ILE A 240 10.98 31.83 -17.54
N LEU A 241 11.46 30.75 -16.95
CA LEU A 241 10.61 29.67 -16.44
C LEU A 241 10.66 29.57 -14.92
N SER A 242 9.53 29.29 -14.31
CA SER A 242 9.43 29.01 -12.88
C SER A 242 10.26 27.78 -12.47
N ALA A 243 10.66 27.70 -11.21
CA ALA A 243 11.51 26.65 -10.65
C ALA A 243 12.92 26.55 -11.23
N THR A 244 13.36 27.58 -11.98
CA THR A 244 14.76 27.76 -12.40
C THR A 244 15.47 28.71 -11.42
N THR A 245 16.80 28.79 -11.48
CA THR A 245 17.59 29.58 -10.53
C THR A 245 18.52 30.56 -11.27
N CYS A 246 18.50 31.82 -10.89
CA CYS A 246 19.43 32.82 -11.39
C CYS A 246 20.82 32.55 -10.81
N ARG A 247 21.80 32.18 -11.66
CA ARG A 247 23.18 31.88 -11.24
C ARG A 247 24.05 33.14 -11.15
N SER A 248 23.83 34.09 -12.07
CA SER A 248 24.56 35.37 -12.07
C SER A 248 23.72 36.46 -12.69
N GLY A 249 24.01 37.69 -12.33
CA GLY A 249 23.34 38.87 -12.87
C GLY A 249 22.10 39.30 -12.08
N TYR A 250 21.28 40.11 -12.74
CA TYR A 250 20.04 40.67 -12.21
C TYR A 250 19.00 40.70 -13.33
N LEU A 251 17.81 40.21 -13.06
CA LEU A 251 16.74 40.13 -14.04
C LEU A 251 15.46 40.77 -13.43
N GLU A 252 14.81 41.62 -14.22
CA GLU A 252 13.42 42.00 -14.00
C GLU A 252 12.58 41.41 -15.12
N TYR A 253 11.51 40.72 -14.76
CA TYR A 253 10.64 40.12 -15.75
C TYR A 253 9.17 40.34 -15.37
N ARG A 254 8.32 40.33 -16.41
CA ARG A 254 6.87 40.41 -16.24
C ARG A 254 6.29 39.02 -16.12
N ALA A 255 5.52 38.77 -15.05
CA ALA A 255 4.83 37.51 -14.86
C ALA A 255 3.70 37.33 -15.89
N GLU A 256 3.71 36.22 -16.62
CA GLU A 256 2.71 35.88 -17.63
C GLU A 256 1.88 34.66 -17.21
N GLN A 257 2.50 33.66 -16.58
CA GLN A 257 1.83 32.48 -16.04
C GLN A 257 2.16 32.33 -14.56
N VAL A 258 1.14 32.21 -13.72
CA VAL A 258 1.27 32.19 -12.26
C VAL A 258 0.52 31.03 -11.64
N GLY A 259 0.95 30.59 -10.47
CA GLY A 259 0.26 29.53 -9.70
C GLY A 259 0.12 28.22 -10.46
N ALA A 260 -1.11 27.79 -10.70
CA ALA A 260 -1.41 26.53 -11.37
C ALA A 260 -1.09 26.50 -12.89
N ASP A 261 -0.95 27.68 -13.50
CA ASP A 261 -0.71 27.83 -14.94
C ASP A 261 0.76 27.85 -15.31
N THR A 262 1.69 27.85 -14.34
CA THR A 262 3.14 27.80 -14.59
C THR A 262 3.55 26.49 -15.27
N THR A 263 4.61 26.55 -16.06
CA THR A 263 5.20 25.37 -16.75
C THR A 263 5.49 24.24 -15.78
N LEU A 264 6.07 24.54 -14.58
CA LEU A 264 6.31 23.52 -13.55
C LEU A 264 4.99 22.89 -13.08
N SER A 265 3.95 23.71 -12.79
CA SER A 265 2.66 23.20 -12.33
C SER A 265 1.99 22.29 -13.37
N GLN A 266 2.12 22.63 -14.66
CA GLN A 266 1.63 21.78 -15.76
C GLN A 266 2.39 20.45 -15.86
N ILE A 267 3.73 20.48 -15.68
CA ILE A 267 4.55 19.26 -15.65
C ILE A 267 4.12 18.38 -14.46
N ILE A 268 3.99 18.94 -13.27
CA ILE A 268 3.53 18.22 -12.07
C ILE A 268 2.18 17.56 -12.34
N ARG A 269 1.22 18.31 -12.88
CA ARG A 269 -0.11 17.81 -13.21
C ARG A 269 -0.05 16.66 -14.23
N LEU A 270 0.74 16.77 -15.28
CA LEU A 270 0.92 15.70 -16.27
C LEU A 270 1.52 14.43 -15.64
N VAL A 271 2.49 14.58 -14.75
CA VAL A 271 3.10 13.44 -14.03
C VAL A 271 2.09 12.83 -13.05
N GLU A 272 1.29 13.63 -12.36
CA GLU A 272 0.21 13.16 -11.49
C GLU A 272 -0.88 12.42 -12.28
N GLU A 273 -1.31 12.96 -13.41
CA GLU A 273 -2.27 12.33 -14.32
C GLU A 273 -1.73 11.00 -14.87
N ALA A 274 -0.46 10.96 -15.31
CA ALA A 274 0.20 9.75 -15.75
C ALA A 274 0.35 8.72 -14.61
N GLY A 275 0.69 9.17 -13.40
CA GLY A 275 0.77 8.34 -12.21
C GLY A 275 -0.59 7.81 -11.75
N SER A 276 -1.65 8.62 -11.87
CA SER A 276 -3.03 8.27 -11.57
C SER A 276 -3.69 7.41 -12.65
N SER A 277 -3.11 7.32 -13.85
CA SER A 277 -3.61 6.46 -14.95
C SER A 277 -3.63 4.97 -14.59
N LYS A 278 -2.96 4.56 -13.48
CA LYS A 278 -3.18 3.25 -12.83
C LYS A 278 -4.59 3.10 -12.23
N ALA A 279 -5.34 4.19 -12.03
CA ALA A 279 -6.71 4.13 -11.54
C ALA A 279 -7.68 3.35 -12.47
N PRO A 280 -7.57 3.40 -13.81
CA PRO A 280 -8.36 2.53 -14.70
C PRO A 280 -8.03 1.05 -14.52
N ILE A 281 -6.75 0.69 -14.34
CA ILE A 281 -6.31 -0.70 -14.14
C ILE A 281 -6.79 -1.22 -12.78
N ALA A 282 -6.71 -0.42 -11.72
CA ALA A 282 -7.23 -0.80 -10.41
C ALA A 282 -8.76 -1.00 -10.45
N ARG A 283 -9.49 -0.11 -11.12
CA ARG A 283 -10.95 -0.27 -11.32
C ARG A 283 -11.30 -1.49 -12.16
N LEU A 284 -10.49 -1.82 -13.17
CA LEU A 284 -10.66 -3.04 -13.95
C LEU A 284 -10.42 -4.28 -13.10
N ALA A 285 -9.37 -4.28 -12.27
CA ALA A 285 -9.07 -5.35 -11.32
C ALA A 285 -10.21 -5.54 -10.31
N ASP A 286 -10.77 -4.46 -9.76
CA ASP A 286 -11.93 -4.52 -8.86
C ASP A 286 -13.17 -5.07 -9.56
N LYS A 287 -13.42 -4.66 -10.81
CA LYS A 287 -14.55 -5.16 -11.63
C LYS A 287 -14.38 -6.66 -11.95
N ILE A 288 -13.17 -7.09 -12.31
CA ILE A 288 -12.87 -8.51 -12.53
C ILE A 288 -13.04 -9.29 -11.23
N SER A 289 -12.56 -8.78 -10.11
CA SER A 289 -12.70 -9.40 -8.80
C SER A 289 -14.16 -9.57 -8.39
N GLY A 290 -15.03 -8.62 -8.73
CA GLY A 290 -16.46 -8.67 -8.47
C GLY A 290 -17.18 -9.86 -9.14
N VAL A 291 -16.63 -10.39 -10.24
CA VAL A 291 -17.13 -11.62 -10.92
C VAL A 291 -16.34 -12.84 -10.47
N PHE A 292 -15.03 -12.71 -10.40
CA PHE A 292 -14.11 -13.80 -10.07
C PHE A 292 -14.33 -14.35 -8.66
N VAL A 293 -14.51 -13.49 -7.66
CA VAL A 293 -14.66 -13.91 -6.27
C VAL A 293 -15.91 -14.79 -6.03
N PRO A 294 -17.11 -14.40 -6.52
CA PRO A 294 -18.29 -15.28 -6.45
C PRO A 294 -18.08 -16.64 -7.15
N ILE A 295 -17.39 -16.65 -8.29
CA ILE A 295 -17.10 -17.89 -9.02
C ILE A 295 -16.20 -18.79 -8.16
N VAL A 296 -15.14 -18.26 -7.59
CA VAL A 296 -14.22 -19.03 -6.73
C VAL A 296 -14.94 -19.58 -5.49
N ILE A 297 -15.77 -18.76 -4.84
CA ILE A 297 -16.58 -19.21 -3.70
C ILE A 297 -17.53 -20.34 -4.12
N SER A 298 -18.17 -20.22 -5.28
CA SER A 298 -19.05 -21.26 -5.81
C SER A 298 -18.31 -22.57 -6.09
N ILE A 299 -17.11 -22.49 -6.69
CA ILE A 299 -16.25 -23.67 -6.93
C ILE A 299 -15.83 -24.30 -5.61
N ALA A 300 -15.46 -23.52 -4.60
CA ALA A 300 -15.09 -24.02 -3.28
C ALA A 300 -16.26 -24.77 -2.60
N ILE A 301 -17.48 -24.21 -2.68
CA ILE A 301 -18.70 -24.86 -2.16
C ILE A 301 -19.01 -26.15 -2.92
N ILE A 302 -18.93 -26.13 -4.25
CA ILE A 302 -19.11 -27.33 -5.08
C ILE A 302 -18.07 -28.39 -4.72
N THR A 303 -16.82 -28.01 -4.57
CA THR A 303 -15.73 -28.91 -4.16
C THR A 303 -16.04 -29.55 -2.80
N LEU A 304 -16.48 -28.75 -1.81
CA LEU A 304 -16.89 -29.25 -0.50
C LEU A 304 -17.99 -30.32 -0.63
N ILE A 305 -19.05 -29.98 -1.38
CA ILE A 305 -20.21 -30.89 -1.57
C ILE A 305 -19.80 -32.16 -2.27
N VAL A 306 -19.03 -32.10 -3.36
CA VAL A 306 -18.57 -33.28 -4.12
C VAL A 306 -17.74 -34.21 -3.23
N TRP A 307 -16.79 -33.65 -2.44
CA TRP A 307 -15.97 -34.46 -1.54
C TRP A 307 -16.79 -35.12 -0.42
N LEU A 308 -17.83 -34.45 0.10
CA LEU A 308 -18.75 -35.05 1.06
C LEU A 308 -19.58 -36.16 0.44
N LEU A 309 -20.08 -35.98 -0.78
CA LEU A 309 -20.89 -36.98 -1.50
C LEU A 309 -20.08 -38.22 -1.88
N THR A 310 -18.76 -38.07 -2.07
CA THR A 310 -17.85 -39.24 -2.32
C THR A 310 -17.48 -39.98 -1.06
N GLY A 311 -18.09 -39.65 0.09
CA GLY A 311 -17.90 -40.39 1.35
C GLY A 311 -16.62 -40.05 2.11
N ASN A 312 -15.93 -38.95 1.72
CA ASN A 312 -14.75 -38.47 2.45
C ASN A 312 -15.13 -37.76 3.76
N PRO A 313 -14.26 -37.79 4.79
CA PRO A 313 -14.52 -37.08 6.03
C PRO A 313 -14.60 -35.61 5.80
N PHE A 314 -15.40 -34.88 6.63
CA PHE A 314 -15.62 -33.44 6.54
C PHE A 314 -14.32 -32.65 6.53
N SER A 315 -13.32 -33.07 7.32
CA SER A 315 -11.99 -32.44 7.37
C SER A 315 -11.30 -32.41 6.00
N MET A 316 -11.39 -33.52 5.24
CA MET A 316 -10.77 -33.61 3.92
C MET A 316 -11.53 -32.77 2.87
N ALA A 317 -12.85 -32.79 2.93
CA ALA A 317 -13.71 -31.95 2.09
C ALA A 317 -13.45 -30.46 2.34
N LEU A 318 -13.34 -30.06 3.60
CA LEU A 318 -13.04 -28.69 3.97
C LEU A 318 -11.64 -28.26 3.53
N LYS A 319 -10.64 -29.15 3.69
CA LYS A 319 -9.27 -28.91 3.17
C LYS A 319 -9.26 -28.61 1.68
N ALA A 320 -9.96 -29.41 0.89
CA ALA A 320 -10.05 -29.21 -0.55
C ALA A 320 -10.71 -27.86 -0.90
N ALA A 321 -11.80 -27.50 -0.21
CA ALA A 321 -12.48 -26.22 -0.41
C ALA A 321 -11.62 -25.01 -0.03
N VAL A 322 -10.92 -25.07 1.12
CA VAL A 322 -9.98 -24.03 1.56
C VAL A 322 -8.83 -23.89 0.57
N SER A 323 -8.29 -24.99 0.06
CA SER A 323 -7.23 -24.98 -0.95
C SER A 323 -7.67 -24.24 -2.22
N VAL A 324 -8.91 -24.44 -2.69
CA VAL A 324 -9.47 -23.69 -3.82
C VAL A 324 -9.50 -22.18 -3.53
N LEU A 325 -9.93 -21.76 -2.34
CA LEU A 325 -9.97 -20.34 -1.96
C LEU A 325 -8.57 -19.73 -1.92
N VAL A 326 -7.59 -20.44 -1.37
CA VAL A 326 -6.20 -19.95 -1.20
C VAL A 326 -5.48 -19.86 -2.54
N ILE A 327 -5.53 -20.92 -3.36
CA ILE A 327 -4.84 -20.98 -4.67
C ILE A 327 -5.42 -19.95 -5.65
N SER A 328 -6.71 -19.66 -5.55
CA SER A 328 -7.39 -18.71 -6.41
C SER A 328 -7.10 -17.25 -6.04
N CYS A 329 -6.27 -16.96 -5.03
CA CYS A 329 -5.89 -15.59 -4.69
C CYS A 329 -4.93 -15.05 -5.77
N PRO A 330 -5.27 -14.01 -6.55
CA PRO A 330 -4.35 -13.37 -7.49
C PRO A 330 -3.39 -12.45 -6.70
N CYS A 331 -2.56 -13.04 -5.83
CA CYS A 331 -1.67 -12.31 -4.93
C CYS A 331 -0.34 -11.88 -5.61
N ALA A 332 -0.19 -12.06 -6.93
CA ALA A 332 1.01 -11.71 -7.70
C ALA A 332 0.91 -10.32 -8.33
#